data_5122f4fcaf68d42dea48bf02b0a0c8cc
#
_entry.id   5122f4fcaf68d42dea48bf02b0a0c8cc
#
_cell.length_a   1.000
_cell.length_b   1.000
_cell.length_c   1.000
_cell.angle_alpha   90.00
_cell.angle_beta   90.00
_cell.angle_gamma   90.00
#
_symmetry.space_group_name_H-M   'P 1'
#
loop_
_entity.id
_entity.type
_entity.pdbx_description
1 polymer ?
#
loop_
_entity_poly.entity_id
_entity_poly.type
_entity_poly.pdbx_seq_one_letter_code
_entity_poly.pdbx_strand_id
1 'polypeptide(L)'
;MKILKGLVLFLLLSSLILAVFSFTKINDLPSKEHLKDLVYQQPIQEEVDLSVKPFEIEKEGFFYKITPRYHYEILGISVADYSYDNWLDFFRRKDPLFKKDICLIWGYNAQSENYEEVSFKYRERDCIWETEKENLIFNNNEISMNHLLPSNEKIENLMKQAGVGDQVYIKGYLVNYQVIGLDTNFFVNSSSSRDDNRFEVIYVTDLKILAEANLGYKILYRMSKYVFLILLIIYIIIYFISVGKRPAIKKREVVTKLDTDPLRQKSFPAVFEDKD
;
A
#
# COMPACT_ATOMS: atom_id res chain seq x y z
N MET A 1 18.89 31.04 -15.52
CA MET A 1 17.69 30.17 -15.70
C MET A 1 17.99 28.75 -16.13
N LYS A 2 18.88 28.49 -17.11
CA LYS A 2 19.25 27.12 -17.54
C LYS A 2 19.89 26.29 -16.40
N ILE A 3 20.83 26.88 -15.65
CA ILE A 3 21.52 26.23 -14.52
C ILE A 3 20.52 25.86 -13.41
N LEU A 4 19.63 26.78 -13.05
CA LEU A 4 18.61 26.55 -12.02
C LEU A 4 17.68 25.39 -12.42
N LYS A 5 17.26 25.34 -13.69
CA LYS A 5 16.46 24.20 -14.22
C LYS A 5 17.21 22.88 -14.12
N GLY A 6 18.49 22.89 -14.50
CA GLY A 6 19.33 21.69 -14.40
C GLY A 6 19.47 21.20 -12.97
N LEU A 7 19.69 22.11 -12.02
CA LEU A 7 19.79 21.78 -10.60
C LEU A 7 18.46 21.20 -10.06
N VAL A 8 17.34 21.87 -10.33
CA VAL A 8 16.02 21.38 -9.88
C VAL A 8 15.69 20.02 -10.49
N LEU A 9 15.99 19.82 -11.78
CA LEU A 9 15.80 18.54 -12.44
C LEU A 9 16.67 17.43 -11.82
N PHE A 10 17.94 17.72 -11.53
CA PHE A 10 18.85 16.79 -10.86
C PHE A 10 18.31 16.37 -9.48
N LEU A 11 17.90 17.35 -8.65
CA LEU A 11 17.33 17.07 -7.32
C LEU A 11 16.01 16.28 -7.41
N LEU A 12 15.18 16.57 -8.40
CA LEU A 12 13.93 15.85 -8.65
C LEU A 12 14.20 14.39 -9.01
N LEU A 13 15.13 14.11 -9.90
CA LEU A 13 15.52 12.75 -10.26
C LEU A 13 16.14 11.99 -9.07
N SER A 14 17.01 12.67 -8.30
CA SER A 14 17.61 12.08 -7.10
C SER A 14 16.55 11.72 -6.05
N SER A 15 15.58 12.60 -5.81
CA SER A 15 14.49 12.31 -4.86
C SER A 15 13.59 11.17 -5.34
N LEU A 16 13.35 11.05 -6.65
CA LEU A 16 12.62 9.94 -7.23
C LEU A 16 13.37 8.61 -7.04
N ILE A 17 14.68 8.58 -7.31
CA ILE A 17 15.52 7.39 -7.11
C ILE A 17 15.50 6.96 -5.65
N LEU A 18 15.65 7.91 -4.71
CA LEU A 18 15.58 7.62 -3.27
C LEU A 18 14.20 7.09 -2.86
N ALA A 19 13.12 7.64 -3.39
CA ALA A 19 11.77 7.16 -3.11
C ALA A 19 11.57 5.72 -3.62
N VAL A 20 11.99 5.42 -4.85
CA VAL A 20 11.89 4.07 -5.42
C VAL A 20 12.75 3.09 -4.63
N PHE A 21 14.01 3.43 -4.35
CA PHE A 21 14.90 2.58 -3.55
C PHE A 21 14.31 2.29 -2.17
N SER A 22 13.85 3.32 -1.46
CA SER A 22 13.26 3.12 -0.14
C SER A 22 11.99 2.26 -0.22
N PHE A 23 11.16 2.47 -1.24
CA PHE A 23 9.94 1.70 -1.47
C PHE A 23 10.21 0.20 -1.62
N THR A 24 11.31 -0.20 -2.28
CA THR A 24 11.67 -1.61 -2.41
C THR A 24 12.12 -2.25 -1.09
N LYS A 25 12.45 -1.40 -0.07
CA LYS A 25 13.00 -1.84 1.21
C LYS A 25 12.02 -1.74 2.39
N ILE A 26 10.88 -1.07 2.23
CA ILE A 26 9.95 -0.86 3.34
C ILE A 26 9.26 -2.15 3.84
N ASN A 27 9.18 -3.17 2.99
CA ASN A 27 8.52 -4.44 3.27
C ASN A 27 9.51 -5.62 3.41
N ASP A 28 10.83 -5.34 3.48
CA ASP A 28 11.80 -6.39 3.78
C ASP A 28 11.51 -6.95 5.18
N LEU A 29 11.55 -8.27 5.33
CA LEU A 29 11.37 -8.90 6.64
C LEU A 29 12.60 -8.67 7.52
N PRO A 30 12.43 -8.50 8.84
CA PRO A 30 13.56 -8.33 9.75
C PRO A 30 14.34 -9.63 9.84
N SER A 31 15.67 -9.56 9.96
CA SER A 31 16.49 -10.71 10.30
C SER A 31 16.23 -11.14 11.75
N LYS A 32 16.52 -12.40 12.04
CA LYS A 32 16.29 -13.02 13.35
C LYS A 32 16.87 -12.24 14.53
N GLU A 33 18.04 -11.63 14.35
CA GLU A 33 18.73 -10.85 15.41
C GLU A 33 17.90 -9.66 15.90
N HIS A 34 16.94 -9.19 15.07
CA HIS A 34 16.04 -8.10 15.41
C HIS A 34 14.69 -8.58 15.97
N LEU A 35 14.50 -9.89 16.08
CA LEU A 35 13.27 -10.45 16.65
C LEU A 35 13.31 -10.45 18.17
N LYS A 36 12.15 -10.24 18.76
CA LYS A 36 11.94 -10.41 20.20
C LYS A 36 11.60 -11.87 20.48
N ASP A 37 12.13 -12.45 21.53
CA ASP A 37 11.89 -13.84 21.95
C ASP A 37 10.39 -14.19 22.06
N LEU A 38 9.57 -13.20 22.31
CA LEU A 38 8.13 -13.36 22.44
C LEU A 38 7.45 -13.86 21.14
N VAL A 39 8.02 -13.60 19.95
CA VAL A 39 7.46 -14.08 18.67
C VAL A 39 7.60 -15.60 18.50
N TYR A 40 8.40 -16.26 19.32
CA TYR A 40 8.57 -17.71 19.29
C TYR A 40 7.49 -18.45 20.10
N GLN A 41 6.64 -17.72 20.81
CA GLN A 41 5.59 -18.32 21.63
C GLN A 41 4.38 -18.68 20.78
N GLN A 42 3.68 -19.75 21.20
CA GLN A 42 2.42 -20.11 20.58
C GLN A 42 1.31 -19.15 21.00
N PRO A 43 0.33 -18.84 20.14
CA PRO A 43 -0.83 -18.05 20.51
C PRO A 43 -1.59 -18.68 21.68
N ILE A 44 -2.15 -17.83 22.53
CA ILE A 44 -3.04 -18.25 23.62
C ILE A 44 -4.46 -18.21 23.10
N GLN A 45 -5.19 -19.34 23.24
CA GLN A 45 -6.58 -19.45 22.87
C GLN A 45 -7.33 -20.21 23.96
N GLU A 46 -8.24 -19.53 24.64
CA GLU A 46 -9.01 -20.07 25.77
C GLU A 46 -10.49 -19.78 25.52
N GLU A 47 -11.35 -20.75 25.84
CA GLU A 47 -12.79 -20.55 25.72
C GLU A 47 -13.24 -19.37 26.60
N VAL A 48 -14.16 -18.56 26.09
CA VAL A 48 -14.72 -17.47 26.90
C VAL A 48 -15.64 -18.03 27.98
N ASP A 49 -15.63 -17.39 29.15
CA ASP A 49 -16.58 -17.67 30.21
C ASP A 49 -18.02 -17.39 29.76
N LEU A 50 -19.00 -18.13 30.34
CA LEU A 50 -20.42 -17.93 30.07
C LEU A 50 -20.94 -16.51 30.41
N SER A 51 -20.19 -15.76 31.21
CA SER A 51 -20.48 -14.36 31.51
C SER A 51 -20.25 -13.41 30.32
N VAL A 52 -19.38 -13.79 29.37
CA VAL A 52 -19.09 -13.02 28.17
C VAL A 52 -20.21 -13.22 27.16
N LYS A 53 -21.11 -12.25 27.10
CA LYS A 53 -22.31 -12.32 26.23
C LYS A 53 -22.04 -11.70 24.88
N PRO A 54 -22.78 -12.13 23.82
CA PRO A 54 -22.84 -11.41 22.58
C PRO A 54 -23.26 -9.95 22.78
N PHE A 55 -22.70 -9.07 21.98
CA PHE A 55 -22.99 -7.64 22.01
C PHE A 55 -23.17 -7.08 20.62
N GLU A 56 -23.77 -5.90 20.52
CA GLU A 56 -24.03 -5.23 19.26
C GLU A 56 -23.16 -3.97 19.14
N ILE A 57 -22.71 -3.71 17.93
CA ILE A 57 -21.98 -2.48 17.56
C ILE A 57 -22.60 -1.90 16.29
N GLU A 58 -22.55 -0.57 16.17
CA GLU A 58 -22.92 0.16 14.96
C GLU A 58 -21.66 0.75 14.32
N LYS A 59 -21.50 0.56 13.00
CA LYS A 59 -20.43 1.15 12.23
C LYS A 59 -20.94 1.59 10.86
N GLU A 60 -20.81 2.87 10.56
CA GLU A 60 -21.18 3.47 9.25
C GLU A 60 -22.64 3.12 8.83
N GLY A 61 -23.57 3.05 9.78
CA GLY A 61 -24.98 2.74 9.54
C GLY A 61 -25.32 1.25 9.45
N PHE A 62 -24.33 0.36 9.63
CA PHE A 62 -24.54 -1.09 9.74
C PHE A 62 -24.53 -1.51 11.20
N PHE A 63 -25.42 -2.45 11.54
CA PHE A 63 -25.47 -3.07 12.86
C PHE A 63 -24.85 -4.47 12.82
N TYR A 64 -23.99 -4.76 13.78
CA TYR A 64 -23.27 -6.03 13.86
C TYR A 64 -23.52 -6.68 15.21
N LYS A 65 -23.92 -7.93 15.20
CA LYS A 65 -23.95 -8.78 16.39
C LYS A 65 -22.64 -9.55 16.48
N ILE A 66 -21.83 -9.25 17.49
CA ILE A 66 -20.55 -9.90 17.76
C ILE A 66 -20.75 -10.98 18.81
N THR A 67 -20.30 -12.20 18.52
CA THR A 67 -20.37 -13.33 19.42
C THR A 67 -18.97 -13.82 19.74
N PRO A 68 -18.38 -13.43 20.89
CA PRO A 68 -17.08 -13.93 21.33
C PRO A 68 -17.12 -15.46 21.53
N ARG A 69 -16.03 -16.13 21.08
CA ARG A 69 -15.86 -17.58 21.19
C ARG A 69 -14.68 -17.95 22.06
N TYR A 70 -13.54 -17.27 21.87
CA TYR A 70 -12.31 -17.50 22.60
C TYR A 70 -11.66 -16.19 22.99
N HIS A 71 -11.04 -16.14 24.16
CA HIS A 71 -9.97 -15.18 24.43
C HIS A 71 -8.80 -15.55 23.53
N TYR A 72 -8.21 -14.54 22.90
CA TYR A 72 -7.14 -14.78 21.96
C TYR A 72 -6.02 -13.76 22.12
N GLU A 73 -4.80 -14.29 22.22
CA GLU A 73 -3.59 -13.46 22.21
C GLU A 73 -2.58 -14.08 21.25
N ILE A 74 -2.09 -13.27 20.33
CA ILE A 74 -1.07 -13.68 19.36
C ILE A 74 0.01 -12.62 19.29
N LEU A 75 1.24 -13.08 19.17
CA LEU A 75 2.39 -12.25 18.89
C LEU A 75 3.16 -12.90 17.75
N GLY A 76 3.44 -12.12 16.70
CA GLY A 76 4.09 -12.65 15.52
C GLY A 76 4.73 -11.56 14.67
N ILE A 77 5.40 -11.99 13.60
CA ILE A 77 5.94 -11.13 12.55
C ILE A 77 4.87 -10.99 11.48
N SER A 78 4.52 -9.76 11.12
CA SER A 78 3.64 -9.49 9.98
C SER A 78 4.40 -9.75 8.68
N VAL A 79 3.98 -10.75 7.91
CA VAL A 79 4.65 -11.14 6.66
C VAL A 79 3.89 -10.72 5.41
N ALA A 80 2.59 -10.47 5.54
CA ALA A 80 1.76 -9.84 4.51
C ALA A 80 0.60 -9.11 5.19
N ASP A 81 0.09 -8.06 4.57
CA ASP A 81 -1.04 -7.32 5.10
C ASP A 81 -1.92 -6.72 3.99
N TYR A 82 -3.15 -6.37 4.36
CA TYR A 82 -4.06 -5.67 3.50
C TYR A 82 -4.90 -4.67 4.28
N SER A 83 -4.90 -3.41 3.84
CA SER A 83 -5.68 -2.33 4.45
C SER A 83 -6.89 -2.00 3.58
N TYR A 84 -8.09 -2.06 4.18
CA TYR A 84 -9.35 -1.76 3.49
C TYR A 84 -9.62 -0.26 3.31
N ASP A 85 -8.84 0.60 3.93
CA ASP A 85 -8.95 2.07 3.81
C ASP A 85 -8.25 2.64 2.57
N ASN A 86 -7.79 1.80 1.64
CA ASN A 86 -7.16 2.26 0.41
C ASN A 86 -8.22 2.89 -0.50
N TRP A 87 -8.01 4.14 -0.93
CA TRP A 87 -8.92 4.87 -1.81
C TRP A 87 -9.17 4.17 -3.16
N LEU A 88 -8.25 3.32 -3.62
CA LEU A 88 -8.41 2.50 -4.83
C LEU A 88 -9.40 1.35 -4.62
N ASP A 89 -9.67 0.95 -3.38
CA ASP A 89 -10.58 -0.14 -3.03
C ASP A 89 -12.00 0.32 -2.71
N PHE A 90 -12.31 1.59 -2.94
CA PHE A 90 -13.65 2.14 -2.73
C PHE A 90 -14.78 1.28 -3.32
N PHE A 91 -14.51 0.64 -4.46
CA PHE A 91 -15.46 -0.28 -5.11
C PHE A 91 -15.52 -1.69 -4.48
N ARG A 92 -14.56 -2.07 -3.62
CA ARG A 92 -14.50 -3.37 -2.96
C ARG A 92 -14.95 -3.34 -1.49
N ARG A 93 -15.19 -2.16 -0.93
CA ARG A 93 -15.69 -1.99 0.44
C ARG A 93 -17.08 -2.59 0.59
N LYS A 94 -17.13 -3.86 0.97
CA LYS A 94 -18.40 -4.55 1.26
C LYS A 94 -18.77 -4.51 2.73
N ASP A 95 -17.79 -4.34 3.64
CA ASP A 95 -17.99 -4.40 5.07
C ASP A 95 -17.13 -3.34 5.79
N PRO A 96 -17.76 -2.26 6.32
CA PRO A 96 -17.05 -1.18 6.99
C PRO A 96 -16.42 -1.58 8.32
N LEU A 97 -16.77 -2.74 8.88
CA LEU A 97 -16.19 -3.21 10.13
C LEU A 97 -14.76 -3.70 9.96
N PHE A 98 -14.44 -4.32 8.82
CA PHE A 98 -13.07 -4.75 8.53
C PHE A 98 -12.19 -3.56 8.19
N LYS A 99 -11.08 -3.45 8.88
CA LYS A 99 -10.12 -2.36 8.65
C LYS A 99 -8.78 -2.87 8.14
N LYS A 100 -8.36 -4.05 8.58
CA LYS A 100 -7.08 -4.62 8.19
C LYS A 100 -7.06 -6.13 8.33
N ASP A 101 -6.39 -6.76 7.38
CA ASP A 101 -5.98 -8.15 7.45
C ASP A 101 -4.46 -8.19 7.64
N ILE A 102 -3.98 -9.04 8.55
CA ILE A 102 -2.55 -9.23 8.82
C ILE A 102 -2.24 -10.72 8.84
N CYS A 103 -1.31 -11.13 7.98
CA CYS A 103 -0.72 -12.46 8.04
C CYS A 103 0.42 -12.44 9.06
N LEU A 104 0.33 -13.28 10.08
CA LEU A 104 1.35 -13.42 11.12
C LEU A 104 2.00 -14.79 11.05
N ILE A 105 3.31 -14.83 11.27
CA ILE A 105 4.09 -16.03 11.57
C ILE A 105 4.66 -15.95 12.98
N TRP A 106 4.82 -17.11 13.62
CA TRP A 106 5.38 -17.23 14.97
C TRP A 106 6.10 -18.56 15.15
N GLY A 107 6.50 -18.88 16.38
CA GLY A 107 7.03 -20.19 16.76
C GLY A 107 8.26 -20.60 15.97
N TYR A 108 8.26 -21.82 15.49
CA TYR A 108 9.35 -22.39 14.71
C TYR A 108 9.60 -21.62 13.40
N ASN A 109 8.53 -21.17 12.72
CA ASN A 109 8.69 -20.41 11.48
C ASN A 109 9.51 -19.13 11.68
N ALA A 110 9.28 -18.43 12.80
CA ALA A 110 10.06 -17.24 13.16
C ALA A 110 11.46 -17.62 13.68
N GLN A 111 11.59 -18.73 14.43
CA GLN A 111 12.84 -19.15 15.06
C GLN A 111 13.84 -19.71 14.07
N SER A 112 13.37 -20.44 13.04
CA SER A 112 14.23 -21.17 12.07
C SER A 112 14.88 -20.29 11.02
N GLU A 113 14.51 -18.99 10.91
CA GLU A 113 14.92 -18.06 9.83
C GLU A 113 14.41 -18.48 8.44
N ASN A 114 13.72 -19.60 8.33
CA ASN A 114 13.21 -20.10 7.04
C ASN A 114 12.25 -19.13 6.36
N TYR A 115 11.63 -18.22 7.13
CA TYR A 115 10.73 -17.18 6.59
C TYR A 115 11.45 -16.19 5.66
N GLU A 116 12.78 -16.02 5.76
CA GLU A 116 13.56 -15.16 4.88
C GLU A 116 13.65 -15.72 3.45
N GLU A 117 13.40 -17.02 3.29
CA GLU A 117 13.43 -17.74 2.02
C GLU A 117 12.03 -18.05 1.47
N VAL A 118 11.02 -17.42 2.07
CA VAL A 118 9.62 -17.60 1.72
C VAL A 118 9.04 -16.29 1.19
N SER A 119 8.35 -16.36 0.07
CA SER A 119 7.57 -15.26 -0.48
C SER A 119 6.15 -15.33 0.06
N PHE A 120 5.73 -14.31 0.81
CA PHE A 120 4.38 -14.22 1.34
C PHE A 120 3.53 -13.27 0.51
N LYS A 121 2.25 -13.64 0.31
CA LYS A 121 1.30 -12.84 -0.47
C LYS A 121 -0.07 -12.86 0.19
N TYR A 122 -0.69 -11.69 0.28
CA TYR A 122 -2.13 -11.59 0.55
C TYR A 122 -2.89 -11.87 -0.74
N ARG A 123 -3.80 -12.84 -0.72
CA ARG A 123 -4.67 -13.14 -1.86
C ARG A 123 -6.04 -13.63 -1.38
N GLU A 124 -7.10 -12.96 -1.82
CA GLU A 124 -8.49 -13.38 -1.59
C GLU A 124 -8.82 -13.61 -0.10
N ARG A 125 -8.27 -12.76 0.79
CA ARG A 125 -8.41 -12.85 2.25
C ARG A 125 -7.62 -14.01 2.87
N ASP A 126 -6.68 -14.56 2.17
CA ASP A 126 -5.80 -15.62 2.63
C ASP A 126 -4.33 -15.21 2.60
N CYS A 127 -3.52 -15.91 3.37
CA CYS A 127 -2.08 -15.79 3.42
C CYS A 127 -1.44 -16.93 2.65
N ILE A 128 -0.98 -16.64 1.45
CA ILE A 128 -0.30 -17.63 0.61
C ILE A 128 1.20 -17.46 0.78
N TRP A 129 1.89 -18.58 0.93
CA TRP A 129 3.35 -18.61 0.93
C TRP A 129 3.90 -19.54 -0.14
N GLU A 130 5.03 -19.18 -0.72
CA GLU A 130 5.73 -19.91 -1.76
C GLU A 130 7.23 -19.87 -1.49
N THR A 131 7.95 -20.93 -1.83
CA THR A 131 9.42 -20.99 -1.75
C THR A 131 10.00 -21.71 -2.96
N GLU A 132 11.16 -21.26 -3.42
CA GLU A 132 11.95 -21.95 -4.46
C GLU A 132 12.93 -22.96 -3.87
N LYS A 133 13.08 -23.00 -2.54
CA LYS A 133 14.00 -23.93 -1.87
C LYS A 133 13.35 -25.29 -1.71
N GLU A 134 13.97 -26.31 -2.33
CA GLU A 134 13.66 -27.70 -2.07
C GLU A 134 13.96 -28.04 -0.60
N ASN A 135 13.05 -28.79 0.05
CA ASN A 135 13.19 -29.26 1.44
C ASN A 135 13.19 -28.16 2.52
N LEU A 136 12.68 -26.96 2.24
CA LEU A 136 12.48 -25.96 3.27
C LEU A 136 11.38 -26.45 4.23
N ILE A 137 11.70 -26.47 5.53
CA ILE A 137 10.74 -26.84 6.56
C ILE A 137 9.97 -25.57 6.96
N PHE A 138 8.67 -25.54 6.67
CA PHE A 138 7.76 -24.47 7.07
C PHE A 138 6.49 -25.06 7.68
N ASN A 139 6.14 -24.62 8.88
CA ASN A 139 5.01 -25.15 9.63
C ASN A 139 3.73 -24.39 9.32
N ASN A 140 2.79 -25.02 8.64
CA ASN A 140 1.50 -24.42 8.31
C ASN A 140 0.63 -24.06 9.55
N ASN A 141 0.91 -24.66 10.71
CA ASN A 141 0.20 -24.37 11.95
C ASN A 141 0.80 -23.18 12.72
N GLU A 142 1.84 -22.54 12.18
CA GLU A 142 2.50 -21.37 12.77
C GLU A 142 2.49 -20.16 11.81
N ILE A 143 1.43 -20.09 11.03
CA ILE A 143 1.05 -18.97 10.18
C ILE A 143 -0.46 -18.82 10.20
N SER A 144 -0.99 -17.59 10.27
CA SER A 144 -2.43 -17.35 10.15
C SER A 144 -2.72 -16.02 9.48
N MET A 145 -3.86 -15.99 8.79
CA MET A 145 -4.48 -14.75 8.34
C MET A 145 -5.46 -14.26 9.41
N ASN A 146 -5.22 -13.04 9.91
CA ASN A 146 -5.99 -12.44 10.98
C ASN A 146 -6.79 -11.25 10.43
N HIS A 147 -8.11 -11.37 10.43
CA HIS A 147 -9.05 -10.30 10.06
C HIS A 147 -9.39 -9.47 11.27
N LEU A 148 -8.95 -8.22 11.28
CA LEU A 148 -9.01 -7.38 12.48
C LEU A 148 -10.23 -6.48 12.48
N LEU A 149 -11.03 -6.59 13.54
CA LEU A 149 -12.17 -5.74 13.85
C LEU A 149 -11.79 -4.84 15.04
N PRO A 150 -11.69 -3.51 14.89
CA PRO A 150 -11.27 -2.64 15.98
C PRO A 150 -12.37 -2.44 17.02
N SER A 151 -12.03 -2.53 18.30
CA SER A 151 -12.96 -2.21 19.40
C SER A 151 -13.21 -0.71 19.55
N ASN A 152 -12.29 0.13 19.07
CA ASN A 152 -12.37 1.58 19.14
C ASN A 152 -11.40 2.24 18.15
N GLU A 153 -11.53 3.56 18.02
CA GLU A 153 -10.72 4.36 17.07
C GLU A 153 -9.21 4.31 17.36
N LYS A 154 -8.80 4.22 18.64
CA LYS A 154 -7.38 4.09 18.99
C LYS A 154 -6.79 2.81 18.42
N ILE A 155 -7.51 1.69 18.57
CA ILE A 155 -7.09 0.39 18.02
C ILE A 155 -7.09 0.44 16.50
N GLU A 156 -8.12 1.05 15.87
CA GLU A 156 -8.16 1.24 14.43
C GLU A 156 -6.93 2.00 13.90
N ASN A 157 -6.53 3.07 14.59
CA ASN A 157 -5.35 3.85 14.22
C ASN A 157 -4.03 3.06 14.37
N LEU A 158 -3.91 2.21 15.39
CA LEU A 158 -2.76 1.32 15.56
C LEU A 158 -2.72 0.23 14.47
N MET A 159 -3.88 -0.34 14.10
CA MET A 159 -3.97 -1.29 12.98
C MET A 159 -3.46 -0.68 11.67
N LYS A 160 -3.82 0.58 11.38
CA LYS A 160 -3.35 1.29 10.18
C LYS A 160 -1.83 1.48 10.14
N GLN A 161 -1.19 1.58 11.30
CA GLN A 161 0.26 1.77 11.42
C GLN A 161 1.04 0.47 11.26
N ALA A 162 0.49 -0.65 11.72
CA ALA A 162 1.14 -1.95 11.59
C ALA A 162 1.34 -2.33 10.11
N GLY A 163 2.52 -2.76 9.75
CA GLY A 163 2.89 -3.11 8.37
C GLY A 163 3.73 -4.38 8.27
N VAL A 164 4.07 -4.76 7.05
CA VAL A 164 4.94 -5.91 6.80
C VAL A 164 6.30 -5.73 7.49
N GLY A 165 6.78 -6.80 8.10
CA GLY A 165 8.01 -6.86 8.89
C GLY A 165 7.83 -6.47 10.36
N ASP A 166 6.76 -5.78 10.72
CA ASP A 166 6.56 -5.35 12.11
C ASP A 166 6.26 -6.56 13.03
N GLN A 167 6.76 -6.51 14.27
CA GLN A 167 6.43 -7.48 15.29
C GLN A 167 5.21 -6.98 16.06
N VAL A 168 4.09 -7.67 15.91
CA VAL A 168 2.77 -7.20 16.35
C VAL A 168 2.22 -8.13 17.43
N TYR A 169 1.79 -7.53 18.54
CA TYR A 169 0.98 -8.19 19.57
C TYR A 169 -0.47 -7.79 19.39
N ILE A 170 -1.34 -8.80 19.33
CA ILE A 170 -2.79 -8.64 19.20
C ILE A 170 -3.45 -9.40 20.34
N LYS A 171 -4.37 -8.73 21.04
CA LYS A 171 -5.21 -9.32 22.08
C LYS A 171 -6.67 -8.96 21.85
N GLY A 172 -7.55 -9.92 22.06
CA GLY A 172 -8.98 -9.72 21.92
C GLY A 172 -9.77 -11.01 22.02
N TYR A 173 -10.76 -11.12 21.15
CA TYR A 173 -11.61 -12.29 21.09
C TYR A 173 -11.66 -12.83 19.65
N LEU A 174 -11.52 -14.12 19.47
CA LEU A 174 -12.01 -14.77 18.25
C LEU A 174 -13.53 -14.69 18.26
N VAL A 175 -14.12 -14.16 17.19
CA VAL A 175 -15.55 -13.86 17.16
C VAL A 175 -16.23 -14.43 15.93
N ASN A 176 -17.47 -14.86 16.11
CA ASN A 176 -18.42 -14.92 15.01
C ASN A 176 -19.15 -13.58 14.96
N TYR A 177 -19.47 -13.08 13.76
CA TYR A 177 -20.28 -11.88 13.66
C TYR A 177 -21.36 -12.02 12.59
N GLN A 178 -22.44 -11.28 12.78
CA GLN A 178 -23.58 -11.21 11.88
C GLN A 178 -23.89 -9.74 11.59
N VAL A 179 -24.11 -9.41 10.31
CA VAL A 179 -24.60 -8.11 9.90
C VAL A 179 -26.13 -8.12 10.00
N ILE A 180 -26.70 -7.18 10.76
CA ILE A 180 -28.14 -7.05 10.98
C ILE A 180 -28.67 -5.98 10.00
N GLY A 181 -29.85 -6.25 9.39
CA GLY A 181 -30.54 -5.27 8.55
C GLY A 181 -30.15 -5.25 7.07
N LEU A 182 -29.35 -6.18 6.62
CA LEU A 182 -29.22 -6.49 5.19
C LEU A 182 -30.24 -7.57 4.80
N ASP A 183 -30.75 -7.51 3.56
CA ASP A 183 -31.68 -8.52 2.99
C ASP A 183 -31.10 -9.95 2.97
N THR A 184 -29.81 -10.07 3.14
CA THR A 184 -29.10 -11.34 3.33
C THR A 184 -28.47 -11.35 4.71
N ASN A 185 -28.84 -12.31 5.55
CA ASN A 185 -28.16 -12.57 6.82
C ASN A 185 -26.71 -12.98 6.53
N PHE A 186 -25.82 -12.00 6.46
CA PHE A 186 -24.40 -12.25 6.27
C PHE A 186 -23.82 -12.66 7.61
N PHE A 187 -23.35 -13.89 7.69
CA PHE A 187 -22.77 -14.47 8.89
C PHE A 187 -21.35 -14.95 8.63
N VAL A 188 -20.41 -14.55 9.47
CA VAL A 188 -19.02 -14.97 9.40
C VAL A 188 -18.62 -15.68 10.68
N ASN A 189 -18.11 -16.89 10.52
CA ASN A 189 -17.49 -17.66 11.58
C ASN A 189 -15.99 -17.43 11.58
N SER A 190 -15.43 -17.12 12.75
CA SER A 190 -14.00 -17.26 12.95
C SER A 190 -13.63 -18.75 12.96
N SER A 191 -12.42 -19.07 12.52
CA SER A 191 -11.83 -20.36 12.80
C SER A 191 -11.73 -20.56 14.32
N SER A 192 -12.00 -21.76 14.76
CA SER A 192 -11.84 -22.18 16.16
C SER A 192 -10.75 -23.24 16.32
N SER A 193 -10.14 -23.67 15.21
CA SER A 193 -9.11 -24.69 15.13
C SER A 193 -7.94 -24.18 14.30
N ARG A 194 -6.73 -24.36 14.80
CA ARG A 194 -5.49 -24.03 14.06
C ARG A 194 -5.26 -24.96 12.87
N ASP A 195 -5.96 -26.10 12.83
CA ASP A 195 -5.75 -27.14 11.82
C ASP A 195 -6.58 -26.92 10.55
N ASP A 196 -7.53 -25.96 10.55
CA ASP A 196 -8.45 -25.80 9.43
C ASP A 196 -8.05 -24.74 8.41
N ASN A 197 -6.87 -24.13 8.53
CA ASN A 197 -6.31 -23.10 7.64
C ASN A 197 -7.29 -21.97 7.29
N ARG A 198 -8.34 -21.78 8.11
CA ARG A 198 -9.31 -20.72 7.92
C ARG A 198 -8.81 -19.46 8.62
N PHE A 199 -9.35 -18.36 8.16
CA PHE A 199 -9.01 -17.06 8.69
C PHE A 199 -9.59 -16.85 10.10
N GLU A 200 -8.83 -16.20 10.94
CA GLU A 200 -9.21 -15.79 12.26
C GLU A 200 -9.88 -14.42 12.22
N VAL A 201 -11.07 -14.30 12.76
CA VAL A 201 -11.74 -13.00 12.92
C VAL A 201 -11.56 -12.54 14.37
N ILE A 202 -10.79 -11.49 14.56
CA ILE A 202 -10.41 -11.01 15.89
C ILE A 202 -11.08 -9.67 16.18
N TYR A 203 -11.94 -9.61 17.18
CA TYR A 203 -12.37 -8.35 17.78
C TYR A 203 -11.27 -7.86 18.72
N VAL A 204 -10.47 -6.91 18.24
CA VAL A 204 -9.22 -6.49 18.89
C VAL A 204 -9.48 -5.47 20.00
N THR A 205 -9.08 -5.82 21.22
CA THR A 205 -9.18 -4.96 22.41
C THR A 205 -7.86 -4.30 22.79
N ASP A 206 -6.72 -4.93 22.46
CA ASP A 206 -5.38 -4.33 22.59
C ASP A 206 -4.51 -4.70 21.37
N LEU A 207 -3.72 -3.77 20.90
CA LEU A 207 -2.77 -3.95 19.81
C LEU A 207 -1.51 -3.14 20.12
N LYS A 208 -0.34 -3.76 19.94
CA LYS A 208 0.96 -3.11 20.11
C LYS A 208 1.89 -3.48 18.98
N ILE A 209 2.53 -2.48 18.40
CA ILE A 209 3.68 -2.69 17.52
C ILE A 209 4.91 -2.72 18.42
N LEU A 210 5.44 -3.92 18.68
CA LEU A 210 6.55 -4.12 19.62
C LEU A 210 7.90 -3.77 19.02
N ALA A 211 8.03 -3.91 17.70
CA ALA A 211 9.17 -3.46 16.93
C ALA A 211 8.70 -3.12 15.50
N GLU A 212 9.01 -1.92 15.07
CA GLU A 212 8.77 -1.48 13.69
C GLU A 212 9.93 -1.93 12.81
N ALA A 213 9.63 -2.66 11.75
CA ALA A 213 10.63 -2.99 10.73
C ALA A 213 10.87 -1.80 9.81
N ASN A 214 12.11 -1.70 9.35
CA ASN A 214 12.49 -0.78 8.27
C ASN A 214 12.10 0.69 8.49
N LEU A 215 12.01 1.13 9.75
CA LEU A 215 11.59 2.50 10.11
C LEU A 215 12.39 3.57 9.34
N GLY A 216 13.71 3.37 9.19
CA GLY A 216 14.56 4.27 8.42
C GLY A 216 14.12 4.40 6.96
N TYR A 217 13.79 3.28 6.30
CA TYR A 217 13.31 3.28 4.92
C TYR A 217 11.89 3.84 4.79
N LYS A 218 11.00 3.56 5.76
CA LYS A 218 9.65 4.15 5.82
C LYS A 218 9.72 5.68 5.92
N ILE A 219 10.62 6.22 6.76
CA ILE A 219 10.85 7.67 6.89
C ILE A 219 11.46 8.22 5.60
N LEU A 220 12.50 7.60 5.06
CA LEU A 220 13.18 8.04 3.84
C LEU A 220 12.22 8.07 2.65
N TYR A 221 11.38 7.05 2.48
CA TYR A 221 10.36 7.02 1.44
C TYR A 221 9.39 8.19 1.57
N ARG A 222 8.86 8.41 2.78
CA ARG A 222 7.92 9.51 3.05
C ARG A 222 8.54 10.87 2.73
N MET A 223 9.75 11.12 3.21
CA MET A 223 10.46 12.37 2.95
C MET A 223 10.77 12.57 1.47
N SER A 224 11.31 11.55 0.81
CA SER A 224 11.67 11.62 -0.62
C SER A 224 10.44 11.88 -1.49
N LYS A 225 9.30 11.27 -1.18
CA LYS A 225 8.03 11.49 -1.87
C LYS A 225 7.56 12.96 -1.76
N TYR A 226 7.60 13.55 -0.57
CA TYR A 226 7.20 14.95 -0.40
C TYR A 226 8.20 15.92 -1.06
N VAL A 227 9.51 15.66 -0.93
CA VAL A 227 10.56 16.46 -1.62
C VAL A 227 10.36 16.40 -3.13
N PHE A 228 10.09 15.21 -3.69
CA PHE A 228 9.79 15.04 -5.11
C PHE A 228 8.58 15.88 -5.55
N LEU A 229 7.47 15.83 -4.81
CA LEU A 229 6.28 16.60 -5.16
C LEU A 229 6.52 18.12 -5.12
N ILE A 230 7.24 18.62 -4.11
CA ILE A 230 7.59 20.04 -4.00
C ILE A 230 8.48 20.46 -5.18
N LEU A 231 9.54 19.68 -5.48
CA LEU A 231 10.45 19.96 -6.58
C LEU A 231 9.75 19.90 -7.94
N LEU A 232 8.79 18.99 -8.10
CA LEU A 232 7.96 18.88 -9.33
C LEU A 232 7.15 20.16 -9.53
N ILE A 233 6.51 20.68 -8.50
CA ILE A 233 5.75 21.93 -8.55
C ILE A 233 6.68 23.09 -8.91
N ILE A 234 7.84 23.21 -8.25
CA ILE A 234 8.85 24.23 -8.55
C ILE A 234 9.31 24.12 -9.99
N TYR A 235 9.60 22.92 -10.49
CA TYR A 235 10.03 22.70 -11.86
C TYR A 235 8.98 23.14 -12.89
N ILE A 236 7.70 22.83 -12.63
CA ILE A 236 6.58 23.26 -13.47
C ILE A 236 6.49 24.79 -13.51
N ILE A 237 6.58 25.47 -12.37
CA ILE A 237 6.55 26.94 -12.29
C ILE A 237 7.70 27.53 -13.10
N ILE A 238 8.93 27.05 -12.90
CA ILE A 238 10.10 27.52 -13.65
C ILE A 238 9.94 27.26 -15.16
N TYR A 239 9.33 26.14 -15.53
CA TYR A 239 9.05 25.81 -16.94
C TYR A 239 8.12 26.85 -17.56
N PHE A 240 6.99 27.17 -16.95
CA PHE A 240 6.04 28.16 -17.48
C PHE A 240 6.63 29.57 -17.55
N ILE A 241 7.36 30.02 -16.53
CA ILE A 241 8.06 31.31 -16.54
C ILE A 241 9.05 31.36 -17.74
N SER A 242 9.71 30.27 -18.06
CA SER A 242 10.71 30.27 -19.12
C SER A 242 10.10 30.18 -20.53
N VAL A 243 8.91 29.58 -20.68
CA VAL A 243 8.18 29.56 -21.96
C VAL A 243 7.61 30.94 -22.25
N GLY A 244 7.03 31.61 -21.24
CA GLY A 244 6.50 32.97 -21.40
C GLY A 244 7.56 34.04 -21.73
N LYS A 245 8.84 33.75 -21.47
CA LYS A 245 9.97 34.66 -21.81
C LYS A 245 10.62 34.36 -23.18
N ARG A 246 10.11 33.44 -23.98
CA ARG A 246 10.62 33.25 -25.34
C ARG A 246 10.31 34.52 -26.14
N PRO A 247 11.31 35.21 -26.70
CA PRO A 247 11.04 36.36 -27.55
C PRO A 247 10.21 35.88 -28.72
N ALA A 248 9.17 36.64 -29.08
CA ALA A 248 8.41 36.40 -30.29
C ALA A 248 9.43 36.31 -31.44
N ILE A 249 9.33 35.22 -32.22
CA ILE A 249 10.16 35.04 -33.40
C ILE A 249 9.94 36.29 -34.25
N LYS A 250 10.92 37.20 -34.32
CA LYS A 250 10.89 38.27 -35.30
C LYS A 250 10.68 37.61 -36.68
N LYS A 251 9.53 37.77 -37.26
CA LYS A 251 9.30 37.41 -38.65
C LYS A 251 10.44 38.11 -39.41
N ARG A 252 11.38 37.35 -39.94
CA ARG A 252 12.34 37.87 -40.93
C ARG A 252 11.46 38.40 -42.04
N GLU A 253 11.36 39.72 -42.19
CA GLU A 253 10.91 40.34 -43.37
C GLU A 253 11.84 39.82 -44.47
N VAL A 254 11.33 38.93 -45.29
CA VAL A 254 11.97 38.61 -46.56
C VAL A 254 11.76 39.87 -47.39
N VAL A 255 12.76 40.76 -47.30
CA VAL A 255 12.89 41.86 -48.30
C VAL A 255 13.13 41.13 -49.60
N THR A 256 12.08 40.87 -50.34
CA THR A 256 12.15 40.58 -51.76
C THR A 256 12.69 41.87 -52.40
N LYS A 257 14.01 41.93 -52.59
CA LYS A 257 14.56 42.86 -53.58
C LYS A 257 13.90 42.47 -54.92
N LEU A 258 12.86 43.23 -55.28
CA LEU A 258 12.48 43.31 -56.66
C LEU A 258 13.68 43.76 -57.45
N ASP A 259 14.24 42.84 -58.23
CA ASP A 259 15.28 43.09 -59.20
C ASP A 259 14.66 43.95 -60.27
N THR A 260 14.80 45.26 -60.16
CA THR A 260 14.44 46.22 -61.20
C THR A 260 15.53 46.23 -62.24
N ASP A 261 15.69 45.14 -62.97
CA ASP A 261 16.51 45.10 -64.15
C ASP A 261 15.61 45.47 -65.35
N PRO A 262 15.76 46.67 -65.97
CA PRO A 262 14.93 47.15 -67.06
C PRO A 262 15.10 46.38 -68.41
N LEU A 263 16.04 45.42 -68.43
CA LEU A 263 16.39 44.73 -69.68
C LEU A 263 15.69 43.39 -69.88
N ARG A 264 14.82 42.97 -68.96
CA ARG A 264 14.11 41.68 -69.10
C ARG A 264 12.68 41.80 -69.56
N GLN A 265 12.29 42.97 -70.11
CA GLN A 265 10.95 43.23 -70.64
C GLN A 265 10.88 43.02 -72.15
N LYS A 266 11.50 41.96 -72.69
CA LYS A 266 11.24 41.56 -74.11
C LYS A 266 11.09 40.07 -74.19
N SER A 267 9.93 39.72 -74.76
CA SER A 267 9.55 38.42 -75.31
C SER A 267 8.92 37.41 -74.37
N PHE A 268 7.60 37.53 -74.21
CA PHE A 268 6.75 36.35 -74.32
C PHE A 268 5.64 36.63 -75.32
N PRO A 269 5.55 35.87 -76.46
CA PRO A 269 4.44 35.99 -77.39
C PRO A 269 3.20 35.34 -76.70
N ALA A 270 2.08 35.99 -76.99
CA ALA A 270 0.76 35.45 -76.71
C ALA A 270 0.55 34.23 -77.66
N VAL A 271 0.17 33.10 -77.08
CA VAL A 271 -0.34 31.94 -77.80
C VAL A 271 -1.56 31.39 -77.16
N PHE A 272 -2.65 31.65 -77.78
CA PHE A 272 -3.86 30.86 -78.03
C PHE A 272 -4.86 30.61 -76.91
N GLU A 273 -6.03 31.29 -77.14
CA GLU A 273 -7.36 30.72 -76.99
C GLU A 273 -7.51 29.45 -77.82
N ASP A 274 -8.22 28.48 -77.31
CA ASP A 274 -9.28 27.71 -77.96
C ASP A 274 -10.01 26.95 -76.82
N LYS A 275 -11.27 27.28 -76.67
CA LYS A 275 -12.50 26.68 -77.16
C LYS A 275 -12.47 25.13 -77.20
N ASP A 276 -13.15 24.46 -76.31
CA ASP A 276 -14.48 23.87 -76.48
C ASP A 276 -14.91 23.23 -75.13
#